data_7bff7328587ca1c0d6b1f422293dc607
#
_entry.id   7bff7328587ca1c0d6b1f422293dc607
#
_cell.length_a   1.000
_cell.length_b   1.000
_cell.length_c   1.000
_cell.angle_alpha   90.00
_cell.angle_beta   90.00
_cell.angle_gamma   90.00
#
_symmetry.space_group_name_H-M   'P 1'
#
loop_
_entity.id
_entity.type
_entity.pdbx_description
1 polymer ?
#
loop_
_entity_poly.entity_id
_entity_poly.type
_entity_poly.pdbx_seq_one_letter_code
_entity_poly.pdbx_strand_id
1 'polypeptide(L)'
;SNLETETGVRVIAIRRAGDWLTDPDAETVLRGGDVALLRGSELGVTGVYEKLSGERYEPPEPPAESSADLERAMDSVVLMKDVSELAVDLAYGAVLFDDDGLAEEVLDLEAEVDALQSRFEAWTLRAAAEVDDPVSLRGLVHLAAATEVISDAALEISEGVLRGLDSHPVIREAVLESDEIIARYAVGEGSPLAGRTLGDVAVKTQTGMRVIAVRRGDESRAPTGKQTGWVVSPGPETKLDAGDVLIAKGTRTGAERMVELTA
;
A
#
# COMPACT_ATOMS: atom_id res chain seq x y z
N SER A 1 18.39 -4.07 -18.43
CA SER A 1 18.12 -4.87 -17.22
C SER A 1 16.81 -4.39 -16.64
N ASN A 2 15.93 -5.32 -16.30
CA ASN A 2 14.66 -4.96 -15.68
C ASN A 2 14.92 -4.68 -14.19
N LEU A 3 15.08 -3.41 -13.89
CA LEU A 3 15.48 -2.91 -12.56
C LEU A 3 14.51 -3.39 -11.47
N GLU A 4 13.21 -3.40 -11.76
CA GLU A 4 12.18 -3.85 -10.84
C GLU A 4 12.29 -5.34 -10.50
N THR A 5 12.55 -6.18 -11.51
CA THR A 5 12.70 -7.62 -11.30
C THR A 5 13.96 -7.97 -10.50
N GLU A 6 15.05 -7.21 -10.69
CA GLU A 6 16.33 -7.45 -10.02
C GLU A 6 16.37 -6.89 -8.59
N THR A 7 15.70 -5.77 -8.33
CA THR A 7 15.89 -5.00 -7.09
C THR A 7 14.59 -4.79 -6.28
N GLY A 8 13.43 -5.08 -6.86
CA GLY A 8 12.13 -4.75 -6.28
C GLY A 8 11.84 -3.25 -6.23
N VAL A 9 12.59 -2.45 -7.03
CA VAL A 9 12.44 -0.99 -7.11
C VAL A 9 11.83 -0.61 -8.44
N ARG A 10 10.69 0.08 -8.41
CA ARG A 10 10.00 0.61 -9.58
C ARG A 10 10.41 2.05 -9.85
N VAL A 11 10.66 2.37 -11.11
CA VAL A 11 10.81 3.76 -11.57
C VAL A 11 9.41 4.31 -11.86
N ILE A 12 8.95 5.29 -11.09
CA ILE A 12 7.61 5.88 -11.23
C ILE A 12 7.60 6.96 -12.30
N ALA A 13 8.66 7.77 -12.33
CA ALA A 13 8.78 8.87 -13.28
C ALA A 13 10.25 9.22 -13.51
N ILE A 14 10.54 9.81 -14.67
CA ILE A 14 11.87 10.30 -15.04
C ILE A 14 11.75 11.75 -15.46
N ARG A 15 12.52 12.63 -14.85
CA ARG A 15 12.66 14.01 -15.33
C ARG A 15 13.91 14.12 -16.21
N ARG A 16 13.74 14.47 -17.48
CA ARG A 16 14.77 14.60 -18.49
C ARG A 16 14.72 15.98 -19.13
N ALA A 17 15.79 16.74 -19.02
CA ALA A 17 15.89 18.09 -19.57
C ALA A 17 14.75 19.06 -19.16
N GLY A 18 14.14 18.83 -17.98
CA GLY A 18 13.04 19.64 -17.46
C GLY A 18 11.63 19.02 -17.64
N ASP A 19 11.48 18.11 -18.60
CA ASP A 19 10.21 17.43 -18.88
C ASP A 19 10.06 16.13 -18.09
N TRP A 20 8.83 15.81 -17.69
CA TRP A 20 8.49 14.58 -16.99
C TRP A 20 8.01 13.50 -17.96
N LEU A 21 8.65 12.34 -17.91
CA LEU A 21 8.17 11.09 -18.45
C LEU A 21 7.52 10.33 -17.29
N THR A 22 6.19 10.32 -17.27
CA THR A 22 5.37 9.64 -16.25
C THR A 22 4.99 8.28 -16.74
N ASP A 23 5.29 7.22 -16.23
CA ASP A 23 5.06 5.85 -16.71
C ASP A 23 6.14 5.33 -17.66
N PRO A 24 7.40 5.26 -17.20
CA PRO A 24 8.47 4.65 -17.95
C PRO A 24 8.29 3.12 -17.99
N ASP A 25 8.35 2.55 -19.20
CA ASP A 25 8.27 1.12 -19.44
C ASP A 25 9.62 0.38 -19.26
N ALA A 26 9.60 -0.95 -19.43
CA ALA A 26 10.80 -1.78 -19.33
C ALA A 26 11.86 -1.48 -20.43
N GLU A 27 11.46 -0.86 -21.54
CA GLU A 27 12.35 -0.48 -22.65
C GLU A 27 12.94 0.92 -22.47
N THR A 28 12.42 1.68 -21.49
CA THR A 28 12.88 3.03 -21.18
C THR A 28 14.31 3.00 -20.63
N VAL A 29 15.22 3.67 -21.35
CA VAL A 29 16.63 3.75 -20.98
C VAL A 29 16.91 5.00 -20.16
N LEU A 30 17.46 4.84 -18.96
CA LEU A 30 17.98 5.94 -18.15
C LEU A 30 19.26 6.51 -18.79
N ARG A 31 19.39 7.83 -18.79
CA ARG A 31 20.51 8.58 -19.37
C ARG A 31 21.20 9.44 -18.32
N GLY A 32 22.46 9.73 -18.54
CA GLY A 32 23.18 10.68 -17.67
C GLY A 32 22.46 12.04 -17.60
N GLY A 33 22.23 12.54 -16.40
CA GLY A 33 21.49 13.77 -16.12
C GLY A 33 19.98 13.60 -15.94
N ASP A 34 19.43 12.39 -16.07
CA ASP A 34 18.06 12.10 -15.70
C ASP A 34 17.90 12.13 -14.17
N VAL A 35 16.75 12.59 -13.71
CA VAL A 35 16.33 12.46 -12.30
C VAL A 35 15.19 11.44 -12.24
N ALA A 36 15.43 10.28 -11.66
CA ALA A 36 14.45 9.22 -11.54
C ALA A 36 13.75 9.28 -10.18
N LEU A 37 12.40 9.19 -10.18
CA LEU A 37 11.59 8.97 -9.00
C LEU A 37 11.44 7.46 -8.80
N LEU A 38 11.95 6.95 -7.68
CA LEU A 38 12.00 5.53 -7.38
C LEU A 38 11.05 5.18 -6.23
N ARG A 39 10.37 4.04 -6.34
CA ARG A 39 9.55 3.44 -5.27
C ARG A 39 10.05 2.02 -4.99
N GLY A 40 10.27 1.69 -3.73
CA GLY A 40 10.71 0.35 -3.32
C GLY A 40 11.06 0.31 -1.83
N SER A 41 11.61 -0.82 -1.38
CA SER A 41 12.17 -0.91 -0.03
C SER A 41 13.39 0.02 0.09
N GLU A 42 13.68 0.49 1.30
CA GLU A 42 14.85 1.33 1.58
C GLU A 42 16.15 0.70 1.07
N LEU A 43 16.36 -0.59 1.35
CA LEU A 43 17.52 -1.34 0.85
C LEU A 43 17.56 -1.41 -0.68
N GLY A 44 16.40 -1.62 -1.32
CA GLY A 44 16.30 -1.66 -2.78
C GLY A 44 16.63 -0.30 -3.40
N VAL A 45 16.02 0.77 -2.89
CA VAL A 45 16.26 2.15 -3.40
C VAL A 45 17.71 2.56 -3.17
N THR A 46 18.30 2.28 -2.01
CA THR A 46 19.72 2.51 -1.71
C THR A 46 20.61 1.79 -2.71
N GLY A 47 20.38 0.50 -2.95
CA GLY A 47 21.18 -0.27 -3.91
C GLY A 47 21.05 0.22 -5.35
N VAL A 48 19.87 0.67 -5.76
CA VAL A 48 19.67 1.29 -7.08
C VAL A 48 20.38 2.63 -7.18
N TYR A 49 20.29 3.47 -6.16
CA TYR A 49 21.00 4.76 -6.11
C TYR A 49 22.50 4.56 -6.28
N GLU A 50 23.12 3.67 -5.48
CA GLU A 50 24.54 3.37 -5.57
C GLU A 50 24.94 2.82 -6.95
N LYS A 51 24.12 1.97 -7.54
CA LYS A 51 24.35 1.39 -8.87
C LYS A 51 24.30 2.45 -9.98
N LEU A 52 23.41 3.45 -9.85
CA LEU A 52 23.22 4.47 -10.89
C LEU A 52 24.13 5.69 -10.72
N SER A 53 24.36 6.14 -9.49
CA SER A 53 25.20 7.31 -9.19
C SER A 53 26.68 6.98 -9.05
N GLY A 54 27.00 5.75 -8.65
CA GLY A 54 28.35 5.36 -8.22
C GLY A 54 28.74 5.88 -6.84
N GLU A 55 27.82 6.53 -6.14
CA GLU A 55 28.02 7.13 -4.83
C GLU A 55 27.17 6.37 -3.79
N ARG A 56 27.63 6.34 -2.54
CA ARG A 56 26.85 5.78 -1.44
C ARG A 56 25.65 6.69 -1.18
N TYR A 57 24.46 6.10 -0.99
CA TYR A 57 23.28 6.84 -0.57
C TYR A 57 23.45 7.31 0.87
N GLU A 58 23.44 8.61 1.05
CA GLU A 58 23.37 9.25 2.36
C GLU A 58 22.00 9.92 2.45
N PRO A 59 21.10 9.45 3.35
CA PRO A 59 19.82 10.13 3.53
C PRO A 59 20.09 11.57 3.97
N PRO A 60 19.24 12.54 3.51
CA PRO A 60 19.38 13.92 3.97
C PRO A 60 19.32 13.96 5.50
N GLU A 61 20.23 14.72 6.10
CA GLU A 61 20.19 14.93 7.56
C GLU A 61 18.83 15.51 7.92
N PRO A 62 18.14 14.94 8.95
CA PRO A 62 16.91 15.54 9.43
C PRO A 62 17.20 16.99 9.85
N PRO A 63 16.25 17.92 9.64
CA PRO A 63 16.45 19.31 10.06
C PRO A 63 16.81 19.35 11.55
N ALA A 64 17.80 20.15 11.89
CA ALA A 64 18.40 20.22 13.24
C ALA A 64 17.41 20.62 14.36
N GLU A 65 16.22 21.09 14.00
CA GLU A 65 15.14 21.53 14.88
C GLU A 65 13.82 20.84 14.48
N SER A 66 13.73 19.53 14.70
CA SER A 66 12.44 18.86 14.66
C SER A 66 11.82 18.90 16.06
N SER A 67 10.70 19.58 16.22
CA SER A 67 9.94 19.50 17.47
C SER A 67 9.25 18.14 17.58
N ALA A 68 9.08 17.64 18.81
CA ALA A 68 8.36 16.38 19.02
C ALA A 68 6.91 16.40 18.44
N ASP A 69 6.31 17.58 18.37
CA ASP A 69 4.97 17.75 17.82
C ASP A 69 5.00 17.71 16.27
N LEU A 70 6.07 18.20 15.64
CA LEU A 70 6.28 18.05 14.20
C LEU A 70 6.51 16.59 13.81
N GLU A 71 7.32 15.84 14.56
CA GLU A 71 7.54 14.41 14.33
C GLU A 71 6.22 13.63 14.42
N ARG A 72 5.39 13.90 15.44
CA ARG A 72 4.07 13.27 15.58
C ARG A 72 3.11 13.62 14.44
N ALA A 73 3.16 14.86 13.94
CA ALA A 73 2.39 15.27 12.78
C ALA A 73 2.84 14.50 11.52
N MET A 74 4.16 14.37 11.31
CA MET A 74 4.72 13.59 10.19
C MET A 74 4.32 12.12 10.28
N ASP A 75 4.46 11.49 11.45
CA ASP A 75 4.07 10.09 11.68
C ASP A 75 2.57 9.89 11.39
N SER A 76 1.72 10.86 11.78
CA SER A 76 0.28 10.80 11.52
C SER A 76 -0.01 10.81 10.02
N VAL A 77 0.65 11.67 9.23
CA VAL A 77 0.45 11.72 7.76
C VAL A 77 0.96 10.46 7.08
N VAL A 78 2.09 9.91 7.53
CA VAL A 78 2.60 8.65 6.99
C VAL A 78 1.60 7.52 7.24
N LEU A 79 1.06 7.44 8.45
CA LEU A 79 0.05 6.43 8.78
C LEU A 79 -1.25 6.65 8.00
N MET A 80 -1.76 7.89 7.89
CA MET A 80 -2.91 8.22 7.05
C MET A 80 -2.71 7.74 5.61
N LYS A 81 -1.54 8.02 5.02
CA LYS A 81 -1.20 7.57 3.67
C LYS A 81 -1.24 6.04 3.55
N ASP A 82 -0.66 5.32 4.51
CA ASP A 82 -0.60 3.86 4.47
C ASP A 82 -2.01 3.24 4.62
N VAL A 83 -2.85 3.80 5.49
CA VAL A 83 -4.24 3.37 5.68
C VAL A 83 -5.10 3.69 4.46
N SER A 84 -4.97 4.88 3.86
CA SER A 84 -5.71 5.25 2.66
C SER A 84 -5.30 4.42 1.43
N GLU A 85 -4.01 4.10 1.25
CA GLU A 85 -3.55 3.18 0.20
C GLU A 85 -4.20 1.80 0.37
N LEU A 86 -4.26 1.30 1.60
CA LEU A 86 -4.91 0.03 1.91
C LEU A 86 -6.43 0.08 1.65
N ALA A 87 -7.09 1.17 2.03
CA ALA A 87 -8.52 1.37 1.79
C ALA A 87 -8.86 1.31 0.29
N VAL A 88 -8.07 1.97 -0.57
CA VAL A 88 -8.23 1.89 -2.03
C VAL A 88 -8.04 0.46 -2.54
N ASP A 89 -7.02 -0.25 -2.06
CA ASP A 89 -6.77 -1.64 -2.47
C ASP A 89 -7.92 -2.57 -2.09
N LEU A 90 -8.48 -2.39 -0.87
CA LEU A 90 -9.64 -3.18 -0.42
C LEU A 90 -10.93 -2.79 -1.15
N ALA A 91 -11.15 -1.51 -1.44
CA ALA A 91 -12.29 -1.05 -2.22
C ALA A 91 -12.29 -1.66 -3.63
N TYR A 92 -11.15 -1.70 -4.29
CA TYR A 92 -11.01 -2.41 -5.57
C TYR A 92 -11.20 -3.92 -5.42
N GLY A 93 -10.72 -4.52 -4.35
CA GLY A 93 -10.97 -5.93 -4.01
C GLY A 93 -12.46 -6.21 -3.82
N ALA A 94 -13.19 -5.34 -3.12
CA ALA A 94 -14.63 -5.45 -2.93
C ALA A 94 -15.38 -5.44 -4.28
N VAL A 95 -15.03 -4.53 -5.18
CA VAL A 95 -15.60 -4.46 -6.54
C VAL A 95 -15.25 -5.69 -7.39
N LEU A 96 -13.99 -6.15 -7.35
CA LEU A 96 -13.53 -7.27 -8.17
C LEU A 96 -14.17 -8.60 -7.76
N PHE A 97 -14.38 -8.79 -6.45
CA PHE A 97 -14.82 -10.07 -5.89
C PHE A 97 -16.28 -10.05 -5.42
N ASP A 98 -16.97 -8.91 -5.56
CA ASP A 98 -18.34 -8.70 -5.08
C ASP A 98 -18.44 -9.11 -3.61
N ASP A 99 -17.60 -8.51 -2.77
CA ASP A 99 -17.40 -8.89 -1.36
C ASP A 99 -17.75 -7.72 -0.43
N ASP A 100 -18.97 -7.78 0.13
CA ASP A 100 -19.48 -6.77 1.06
C ASP A 100 -18.60 -6.65 2.31
N GLY A 101 -18.01 -7.76 2.76
CA GLY A 101 -17.14 -7.74 3.94
C GLY A 101 -15.87 -6.94 3.73
N LEU A 102 -15.28 -6.96 2.51
CA LEU A 102 -14.16 -6.07 2.18
C LEU A 102 -14.61 -4.61 2.13
N ALA A 103 -15.82 -4.35 1.61
CA ALA A 103 -16.37 -3.01 1.58
C ALA A 103 -16.62 -2.45 2.99
N GLU A 104 -17.14 -3.27 3.92
CA GLU A 104 -17.31 -2.88 5.33
C GLU A 104 -15.96 -2.56 6.03
N GLU A 105 -14.88 -3.31 5.71
CA GLU A 105 -13.56 -2.99 6.26
C GLU A 105 -13.03 -1.63 5.78
N VAL A 106 -13.39 -1.18 4.57
CA VAL A 106 -13.02 0.15 4.08
C VAL A 106 -13.69 1.26 4.91
N LEU A 107 -14.94 1.08 5.35
CA LEU A 107 -15.61 2.04 6.24
C LEU A 107 -14.86 2.20 7.57
N ASP A 108 -14.37 1.07 8.12
CA ASP A 108 -13.57 1.10 9.34
C ASP A 108 -12.22 1.84 9.14
N LEU A 109 -11.58 1.63 8.00
CA LEU A 109 -10.32 2.31 7.67
C LEU A 109 -10.49 3.81 7.44
N GLU A 110 -11.60 4.22 6.82
CA GLU A 110 -11.92 5.64 6.64
C GLU A 110 -12.11 6.32 8.00
N ALA A 111 -12.86 5.74 8.91
CA ALA A 111 -13.00 6.26 10.28
C ALA A 111 -11.64 6.34 11.02
N GLU A 112 -10.69 5.47 10.72
CA GLU A 112 -9.33 5.54 11.25
C GLU A 112 -8.56 6.73 10.65
N VAL A 113 -8.68 6.99 9.33
CA VAL A 113 -8.06 8.14 8.65
C VAL A 113 -8.60 9.45 9.23
N ASP A 114 -9.90 9.58 9.46
CA ASP A 114 -10.53 10.74 10.09
C ASP A 114 -9.96 11.02 11.49
N ALA A 115 -9.82 9.96 12.29
CA ALA A 115 -9.23 10.07 13.62
C ALA A 115 -7.75 10.46 13.59
N LEU A 116 -7.01 10.00 12.59
CA LEU A 116 -5.61 10.37 12.36
C LEU A 116 -5.49 11.82 11.90
N GLN A 117 -6.39 12.29 11.03
CA GLN A 117 -6.42 13.67 10.59
C GLN A 117 -6.65 14.64 11.73
N SER A 118 -7.62 14.36 12.60
CA SER A 118 -7.87 15.18 13.79
C SER A 118 -6.63 15.29 14.69
N ARG A 119 -5.87 14.20 14.83
CA ARG A 119 -4.61 14.19 15.57
C ARG A 119 -3.51 14.96 14.86
N PHE A 120 -3.39 14.77 13.55
CA PHE A 120 -2.45 15.51 12.71
C PHE A 120 -2.64 17.01 12.81
N GLU A 121 -3.88 17.51 12.71
CA GLU A 121 -4.21 18.92 12.84
C GLU A 121 -3.76 19.48 14.19
N ALA A 122 -4.06 18.77 15.28
CA ALA A 122 -3.67 19.19 16.63
C ALA A 122 -2.14 19.27 16.79
N TRP A 123 -1.37 18.28 16.28
CA TRP A 123 0.07 18.30 16.32
C TRP A 123 0.68 19.38 15.43
N THR A 124 0.12 19.58 14.22
CA THR A 124 0.58 20.61 13.28
C THR A 124 0.40 22.02 13.84
N LEU A 125 -0.74 22.29 14.50
CA LEU A 125 -0.98 23.59 15.15
C LEU A 125 0.00 23.84 16.30
N ARG A 126 0.37 22.82 17.07
CA ARG A 126 1.38 22.95 18.12
C ARG A 126 2.77 23.17 17.53
N ALA A 127 3.14 22.35 16.53
CA ALA A 127 4.42 22.51 15.85
C ALA A 127 4.57 23.90 15.21
N ALA A 128 3.49 24.47 14.67
CA ALA A 128 3.49 25.82 14.10
C ALA A 128 3.81 26.92 15.10
N ALA A 129 3.60 26.69 16.39
CA ALA A 129 3.96 27.63 17.46
C ALA A 129 5.46 27.53 17.87
N GLU A 130 6.15 26.46 17.43
CA GLU A 130 7.53 26.16 17.84
C GLU A 130 8.54 26.36 16.71
N VAL A 131 8.09 26.43 15.45
CA VAL A 131 8.97 26.64 14.28
C VAL A 131 9.10 28.13 13.94
N ASP A 132 10.27 28.54 13.44
CA ASP A 132 10.55 29.92 13.04
C ASP A 132 9.69 30.38 11.85
N ASP A 133 9.39 29.47 10.90
CA ASP A 133 8.53 29.71 9.74
C ASP A 133 7.39 28.71 9.66
N PRO A 134 6.19 29.02 10.24
CA PRO A 134 5.03 28.14 10.17
C PRO A 134 4.54 27.86 8.73
N VAL A 135 4.88 28.72 7.77
CA VAL A 135 4.48 28.54 6.36
C VAL A 135 5.18 27.34 5.74
N SER A 136 6.35 26.96 6.27
CA SER A 136 7.08 25.75 5.85
C SER A 136 6.27 24.46 6.03
N LEU A 137 5.31 24.41 6.99
CA LEU A 137 4.43 23.28 7.25
C LEU A 137 3.30 23.12 6.23
N ARG A 138 3.12 24.10 5.32
CA ARG A 138 2.04 24.08 4.32
C ARG A 138 2.05 22.81 3.46
N GLY A 139 3.24 22.31 3.09
CA GLY A 139 3.37 21.08 2.30
C GLY A 139 2.81 19.86 3.03
N LEU A 140 3.04 19.77 4.34
CA LEU A 140 2.53 18.70 5.18
C LEU A 140 0.99 18.74 5.29
N VAL A 141 0.42 19.93 5.47
CA VAL A 141 -1.05 20.13 5.49
C VAL A 141 -1.69 19.72 4.15
N HIS A 142 -1.08 20.09 3.03
CA HIS A 142 -1.60 19.69 1.71
C HIS A 142 -1.52 18.18 1.49
N LEU A 143 -0.45 17.54 1.99
CA LEU A 143 -0.30 16.08 1.88
C LEU A 143 -1.39 15.36 2.68
N ALA A 144 -1.65 15.80 3.92
CA ALA A 144 -2.71 15.23 4.75
C ALA A 144 -4.09 15.38 4.10
N ALA A 145 -4.43 16.58 3.61
CA ALA A 145 -5.69 16.83 2.91
C ALA A 145 -5.84 15.98 1.63
N ALA A 146 -4.76 15.78 0.87
CA ALA A 146 -4.80 14.91 -0.31
C ALA A 146 -5.03 13.44 0.06
N THR A 147 -4.46 13.00 1.18
CA THR A 147 -4.63 11.63 1.69
C THR A 147 -6.07 11.36 2.13
N GLU A 148 -6.72 12.32 2.77
CA GLU A 148 -8.15 12.26 3.12
C GLU A 148 -9.04 12.10 1.88
N VAL A 149 -8.82 12.92 0.85
CA VAL A 149 -9.57 12.81 -0.41
C VAL A 149 -9.43 11.41 -1.05
N ILE A 150 -8.26 10.78 -0.90
CA ILE A 150 -8.05 9.40 -1.38
C ILE A 150 -8.86 8.40 -0.56
N SER A 151 -8.93 8.57 0.77
CA SER A 151 -9.74 7.74 1.66
C SER A 151 -11.23 7.87 1.35
N ASP A 152 -11.73 9.11 1.20
CA ASP A 152 -13.11 9.38 0.80
C ASP A 152 -13.49 8.70 -0.51
N ALA A 153 -12.60 8.73 -1.51
CA ALA A 153 -12.83 8.05 -2.77
C ALA A 153 -12.94 6.53 -2.62
N ALA A 154 -12.13 5.91 -1.75
CA ALA A 154 -12.24 4.49 -1.44
C ALA A 154 -13.56 4.15 -0.73
N LEU A 155 -14.01 5.01 0.19
CA LEU A 155 -15.31 4.89 0.84
C LEU A 155 -16.45 4.94 -0.18
N GLU A 156 -16.45 5.93 -1.08
CA GLU A 156 -17.49 6.08 -2.11
C GLU A 156 -17.61 4.83 -3.02
N ILE A 157 -16.46 4.25 -3.41
CA ILE A 157 -16.41 2.99 -4.17
C ILE A 157 -17.07 1.86 -3.37
N SER A 158 -16.71 1.71 -2.10
CA SER A 158 -17.20 0.65 -1.21
C SER A 158 -18.68 0.78 -0.90
N GLU A 159 -19.19 1.99 -0.68
CA GLU A 159 -20.62 2.24 -0.54
C GLU A 159 -21.41 1.83 -1.80
N GLY A 160 -20.82 1.96 -2.98
CA GLY A 160 -21.40 1.47 -4.23
C GLY A 160 -21.64 -0.05 -4.18
N VAL A 161 -20.66 -0.83 -3.70
CA VAL A 161 -20.77 -2.28 -3.51
C VAL A 161 -21.88 -2.60 -2.50
N LEU A 162 -21.85 -1.99 -1.32
CA LEU A 162 -22.82 -2.23 -0.23
C LEU A 162 -24.27 -1.88 -0.63
N ARG A 163 -24.46 -0.96 -1.57
CA ARG A 163 -25.79 -0.65 -2.13
C ARG A 163 -26.23 -1.60 -3.24
N GLY A 164 -25.43 -2.63 -3.55
CA GLY A 164 -25.72 -3.59 -4.62
C GLY A 164 -25.73 -2.95 -6.00
N LEU A 165 -24.95 -1.87 -6.18
CA LEU A 165 -24.78 -1.29 -7.52
C LEU A 165 -23.83 -2.21 -8.29
N ASP A 166 -24.42 -2.97 -9.23
CA ASP A 166 -23.63 -3.82 -10.14
C ASP A 166 -22.52 -3.00 -10.78
N SER A 167 -21.26 -3.36 -10.48
CA SER A 167 -20.12 -2.72 -11.12
C SER A 167 -20.17 -3.01 -12.62
N HIS A 168 -20.24 -1.94 -13.43
CA HIS A 168 -20.22 -2.11 -14.87
C HIS A 168 -18.98 -2.92 -15.27
N PRO A 169 -19.10 -3.92 -16.18
CA PRO A 169 -17.97 -4.77 -16.60
C PRO A 169 -16.71 -4.00 -16.96
N VAL A 170 -16.84 -2.79 -17.52
CA VAL A 170 -15.72 -1.88 -17.86
C VAL A 170 -14.92 -1.45 -16.63
N ILE A 171 -15.55 -1.27 -15.46
CA ILE A 171 -14.83 -0.90 -14.23
C ILE A 171 -13.94 -2.05 -13.78
N ARG A 172 -14.49 -3.27 -13.81
CA ARG A 172 -13.72 -4.48 -13.49
C ARG A 172 -12.56 -4.69 -14.47
N GLU A 173 -12.79 -4.46 -15.76
CA GLU A 173 -11.77 -4.57 -16.80
C GLU A 173 -10.67 -3.52 -16.62
N ALA A 174 -11.00 -2.27 -16.31
CA ALA A 174 -10.04 -1.20 -16.04
C ALA A 174 -9.13 -1.51 -14.85
N VAL A 175 -9.68 -2.10 -13.76
CA VAL A 175 -8.88 -2.51 -12.60
C VAL A 175 -7.94 -3.66 -12.97
N LEU A 176 -8.38 -4.59 -13.82
CA LEU A 176 -7.56 -5.73 -14.27
C LEU A 176 -6.46 -5.34 -15.27
N GLU A 177 -6.56 -4.21 -15.95
CA GLU A 177 -5.53 -3.70 -16.86
C GLU A 177 -4.35 -3.04 -16.14
N SER A 178 -4.47 -2.79 -14.82
CA SER A 178 -3.37 -2.24 -14.02
C SER A 178 -2.14 -3.14 -14.01
N ASP A 179 -0.94 -2.56 -13.95
CA ASP A 179 0.33 -3.29 -13.77
C ASP A 179 0.40 -3.98 -12.41
N GLU A 180 -0.18 -3.36 -11.38
CA GLU A 180 -0.41 -3.99 -10.08
C GLU A 180 -1.79 -4.62 -10.08
N ILE A 181 -1.85 -5.89 -9.74
CA ILE A 181 -3.10 -6.65 -9.66
C ILE A 181 -3.45 -6.97 -8.22
N ILE A 182 -4.77 -7.04 -7.99
CA ILE A 182 -5.34 -7.57 -6.75
C ILE A 182 -5.93 -8.93 -7.07
N ALA A 183 -5.53 -9.97 -6.34
CA ALA A 183 -5.97 -11.32 -6.58
C ALA A 183 -6.39 -12.02 -5.29
N ARG A 184 -7.34 -12.96 -5.43
CA ARG A 184 -7.89 -13.75 -4.35
C ARG A 184 -7.40 -15.20 -4.46
N TYR A 185 -6.91 -15.73 -3.32
CA TYR A 185 -6.37 -17.09 -3.22
C TYR A 185 -6.99 -17.82 -2.05
N ALA A 186 -7.29 -19.11 -2.23
CA ALA A 186 -7.66 -19.99 -1.13
C ALA A 186 -6.45 -20.85 -0.73
N VAL A 187 -6.18 -20.96 0.56
CA VAL A 187 -5.12 -21.82 1.08
C VAL A 187 -5.58 -23.27 1.05
N GLY A 188 -4.96 -24.10 0.21
CA GLY A 188 -5.25 -25.53 0.10
C GLY A 188 -4.77 -26.34 1.31
N GLU A 189 -5.30 -27.56 1.48
CA GLU A 189 -4.87 -28.47 2.56
C GLU A 189 -3.40 -28.88 2.43
N GLY A 190 -2.87 -28.96 1.21
CA GLY A 190 -1.48 -29.29 0.91
C GLY A 190 -0.55 -28.10 0.77
N SER A 191 -1.10 -26.90 0.89
CA SER A 191 -0.35 -25.65 0.67
C SER A 191 0.85 -25.51 1.61
N PRO A 192 2.02 -25.09 1.10
CA PRO A 192 3.15 -24.67 1.94
C PRO A 192 2.83 -23.56 2.95
N LEU A 193 1.72 -22.83 2.76
CA LEU A 193 1.24 -21.79 3.67
C LEU A 193 0.47 -22.36 4.86
N ALA A 194 -0.16 -23.54 4.70
CA ALA A 194 -1.02 -24.11 5.72
C ALA A 194 -0.25 -24.43 7.01
N GLY A 195 -0.71 -23.90 8.13
CA GLY A 195 -0.10 -24.08 9.46
C GLY A 195 1.11 -23.19 9.74
N ARG A 196 1.51 -22.28 8.81
CA ARG A 196 2.69 -21.41 8.94
C ARG A 196 2.28 -19.94 9.00
N THR A 197 3.21 -19.09 9.45
CA THR A 197 2.98 -17.64 9.43
C THR A 197 3.42 -17.03 8.10
N LEU A 198 2.87 -15.86 7.78
CA LEU A 198 3.28 -15.07 6.60
C LEU A 198 4.79 -14.78 6.60
N GLY A 199 5.36 -14.53 7.78
CA GLY A 199 6.78 -14.28 7.98
C GLY A 199 7.64 -15.52 7.77
N ASP A 200 7.23 -16.69 8.30
CA ASP A 200 7.96 -17.95 8.13
C ASP A 200 8.12 -18.35 6.66
N VAL A 201 7.07 -18.09 5.86
CA VAL A 201 7.10 -18.38 4.42
C VAL A 201 7.75 -17.24 3.64
N ALA A 202 7.89 -16.05 4.23
CA ALA A 202 8.40 -14.86 3.56
C ALA A 202 7.66 -14.58 2.23
N VAL A 203 6.32 -14.64 2.25
CA VAL A 203 5.45 -14.59 1.07
C VAL A 203 5.81 -13.41 0.15
N LYS A 204 5.94 -12.21 0.72
CA LYS A 204 6.28 -11.01 -0.05
C LYS A 204 7.64 -11.15 -0.77
N THR A 205 8.65 -11.70 -0.10
CA THR A 205 9.99 -11.86 -0.66
C THR A 205 10.03 -12.94 -1.76
N GLN A 206 9.28 -14.03 -1.58
CA GLN A 206 9.27 -15.13 -2.54
C GLN A 206 8.45 -14.82 -3.79
N THR A 207 7.32 -14.13 -3.62
CA THR A 207 6.36 -13.92 -4.71
C THR A 207 6.36 -12.49 -5.26
N GLY A 208 6.79 -11.50 -4.47
CA GLY A 208 6.55 -10.09 -4.78
C GLY A 208 5.10 -9.63 -4.49
N MET A 209 4.23 -10.52 -3.97
CA MET A 209 2.87 -10.20 -3.59
C MET A 209 2.78 -9.85 -2.10
N ARG A 210 2.06 -8.77 -1.77
CA ARG A 210 1.72 -8.40 -0.40
C ARG A 210 0.32 -8.90 -0.08
N VAL A 211 0.18 -9.72 0.94
CA VAL A 211 -1.14 -10.08 1.47
C VAL A 211 -1.69 -8.85 2.22
N ILE A 212 -2.85 -8.35 1.79
CA ILE A 212 -3.50 -7.16 2.34
C ILE A 212 -4.69 -7.49 3.24
N ALA A 213 -5.34 -8.65 3.03
CA ALA A 213 -6.37 -9.15 3.91
C ALA A 213 -6.40 -10.68 3.93
N VAL A 214 -6.85 -11.26 5.05
CA VAL A 214 -7.04 -12.69 5.26
C VAL A 214 -8.43 -12.92 5.83
N ARG A 215 -9.29 -13.67 5.14
CA ARG A 215 -10.55 -14.16 5.70
C ARG A 215 -10.37 -15.57 6.23
N ARG A 216 -10.82 -15.79 7.45
CA ARG A 216 -10.68 -17.09 8.10
C ARG A 216 -11.65 -18.13 7.50
N GLY A 217 -11.13 -19.29 7.16
CA GLY A 217 -11.95 -20.43 6.76
C GLY A 217 -12.78 -21.00 7.91
N ASP A 218 -12.31 -20.83 9.17
CA ASP A 218 -13.00 -21.19 10.41
C ASP A 218 -13.44 -19.90 11.11
N GLU A 219 -14.75 -19.67 11.20
CA GLU A 219 -15.36 -18.49 11.84
C GLU A 219 -14.97 -18.36 13.32
N SER A 220 -14.64 -19.46 14.01
CA SER A 220 -14.17 -19.39 15.40
C SER A 220 -12.84 -18.66 15.57
N ARG A 221 -12.11 -18.47 14.49
CA ARG A 221 -10.82 -17.75 14.43
C ARG A 221 -10.91 -16.34 13.87
N ALA A 222 -12.13 -15.91 13.53
CA ALA A 222 -12.37 -14.52 13.11
C ALA A 222 -12.06 -13.55 14.26
N PRO A 223 -11.66 -12.30 13.95
CA PRO A 223 -11.43 -11.28 14.95
C PRO A 223 -12.67 -11.07 15.82
N THR A 224 -12.50 -11.03 17.13
CA THR A 224 -13.61 -10.79 18.06
C THR A 224 -14.22 -9.42 17.82
N GLY A 225 -15.53 -9.37 17.59
CA GLY A 225 -16.28 -8.12 17.38
C GLY A 225 -16.40 -7.67 15.92
N LYS A 226 -15.76 -8.36 14.94
CA LYS A 226 -15.94 -8.12 13.53
C LYS A 226 -16.83 -9.17 12.88
N GLN A 227 -17.86 -8.75 12.15
CA GLN A 227 -18.79 -9.64 11.45
C GLN A 227 -18.25 -10.08 10.07
N THR A 228 -17.28 -9.35 9.52
CA THR A 228 -16.72 -9.58 8.19
C THR A 228 -15.85 -10.83 8.11
N GLY A 229 -15.28 -11.29 9.23
CA GLY A 229 -14.31 -12.38 9.25
C GLY A 229 -12.94 -12.04 8.64
N TRP A 230 -12.74 -10.81 8.15
CA TRP A 230 -11.49 -10.34 7.58
C TRP A 230 -10.50 -9.88 8.65
N VAL A 231 -9.24 -10.23 8.46
CA VAL A 231 -8.07 -9.66 9.15
C VAL A 231 -7.37 -8.78 8.14
N VAL A 232 -7.49 -7.47 8.30
CA VAL A 232 -6.91 -6.46 7.41
C VAL A 232 -5.48 -6.16 7.84
N SER A 233 -4.60 -5.89 6.87
CA SER A 233 -3.16 -5.64 7.06
C SER A 233 -2.48 -6.70 7.93
N PRO A 234 -2.53 -7.99 7.56
CA PRO A 234 -1.96 -9.05 8.37
C PRO A 234 -0.45 -8.88 8.52
N GLY A 235 0.03 -8.93 9.75
CA GLY A 235 1.45 -8.88 10.07
C GLY A 235 2.18 -10.19 9.77
N PRO A 236 3.52 -10.20 9.86
CA PRO A 236 4.32 -11.40 9.64
C PRO A 236 3.99 -12.57 10.56
N GLU A 237 3.46 -12.27 11.76
CA GLU A 237 3.02 -13.27 12.76
C GLU A 237 1.68 -13.93 12.42
N THR A 238 0.98 -13.44 11.39
CA THR A 238 -0.33 -13.98 11.01
C THR A 238 -0.16 -15.40 10.50
N LYS A 239 -0.67 -16.35 11.29
CA LYS A 239 -0.68 -17.77 10.92
C LYS A 239 -1.83 -18.03 9.94
N LEU A 240 -1.53 -18.76 8.87
CA LEU A 240 -2.49 -19.20 7.87
C LEU A 240 -2.84 -20.67 8.08
N ASP A 241 -4.09 -21.03 7.81
CA ASP A 241 -4.54 -22.42 7.83
C ASP A 241 -5.27 -22.76 6.52
N ALA A 242 -5.39 -24.06 6.24
CA ALA A 242 -6.17 -24.52 5.11
C ALA A 242 -7.60 -24.00 5.16
N GLY A 243 -8.12 -23.54 4.04
CA GLY A 243 -9.44 -22.91 3.94
C GLY A 243 -9.45 -21.40 4.17
N ASP A 244 -8.36 -20.79 4.65
CA ASP A 244 -8.25 -19.33 4.70
C ASP A 244 -8.24 -18.75 3.29
N VAL A 245 -8.83 -17.57 3.12
CA VAL A 245 -8.86 -16.83 1.84
C VAL A 245 -7.99 -15.60 1.97
N LEU A 246 -7.07 -15.40 1.03
CA LEU A 246 -6.14 -14.29 1.00
C LEU A 246 -6.52 -13.31 -0.10
N ILE A 247 -6.48 -12.02 0.19
CA ILE A 247 -6.40 -10.96 -0.81
C ILE A 247 -4.96 -10.48 -0.85
N ALA A 248 -4.35 -10.51 -2.02
CA ALA A 248 -2.97 -10.09 -2.19
C ALA A 248 -2.82 -9.15 -3.40
N LYS A 249 -1.94 -8.15 -3.25
CA LYS A 249 -1.60 -7.14 -4.25
C LYS A 249 -0.16 -7.33 -4.70
N GLY A 250 0.09 -7.17 -5.98
CA GLY A 250 1.44 -7.23 -6.56
C GLY A 250 1.43 -7.39 -8.07
N THR A 251 2.52 -7.91 -8.63
CA THR A 251 2.70 -8.08 -10.07
C THR A 251 2.02 -9.34 -10.59
N ARG A 252 1.74 -9.39 -11.91
CA ARG A 252 1.20 -10.60 -12.58
C ARG A 252 2.10 -11.83 -12.38
N THR A 253 3.42 -11.67 -12.49
CA THR A 253 4.39 -12.74 -12.24
C THR A 253 4.36 -13.19 -10.78
N GLY A 254 4.14 -12.27 -9.85
CA GLY A 254 3.96 -12.57 -8.43
C GLY A 254 2.70 -13.40 -8.19
N ALA A 255 1.62 -13.10 -8.89
CA ALA A 255 0.37 -13.83 -8.81
C ALA A 255 0.50 -15.29 -9.24
N GLU A 256 1.27 -15.58 -10.31
CA GLU A 256 1.55 -16.94 -10.74
C GLU A 256 2.27 -17.74 -9.64
N ARG A 257 3.28 -17.15 -9.00
CA ARG A 257 3.98 -17.77 -7.87
C ARG A 257 3.08 -17.97 -6.64
N MET A 258 2.13 -17.04 -6.40
CA MET A 258 1.16 -17.20 -5.32
C MET A 258 0.24 -18.40 -5.53
N VAL A 259 -0.16 -18.70 -6.78
CA VAL A 259 -0.95 -19.89 -7.10
C VAL A 259 -0.20 -21.16 -6.68
N GLU A 260 1.11 -21.24 -6.95
CA GLU A 260 1.93 -22.39 -6.55
C GLU A 260 2.05 -22.54 -5.02
N LEU A 261 2.10 -21.41 -4.29
CA LEU A 261 2.19 -21.42 -2.82
C LEU A 261 0.85 -21.73 -2.14
N THR A 262 -0.27 -21.46 -2.80
CA THR A 262 -1.61 -21.63 -2.19
C THR A 262 -2.27 -22.96 -2.54
N ALA A 263 -1.71 -23.70 -3.50
CA ALA A 263 -2.23 -24.99 -4.00
C ALA A 263 -2.09 -26.16 -3.01
#